data_b9edc7e53638d307d71839b486c39735
#
_entry.id   b9edc7e53638d307d71839b486c39735
#
_cell.length_a   1.000
_cell.length_b   1.000
_cell.length_c   1.000
_cell.angle_alpha   90.00
_cell.angle_beta   90.00
_cell.angle_gamma   90.00
#
_symmetry.space_group_name_H-M   'P 1'
#
loop_
_entity.id
_entity.type
_entity.pdbx_description
1 polymer ?
#
loop_
_entity_poly.entity_id
_entity_poly.type
_entity_poly.pdbx_seq_one_letter_code
_entity_poly.pdbx_strand_id
1 'polypeptide(L)'
;MLVMRPAQMADLGEVQRLAADSPIGVTSLPDDVDRLSDKIAASEASFAAEVSFNGEESYFFVLEDTDSGKLVGCSAIVASAGYSEPFYSFRNETFVHASRELKIHNKIHVLSQCHDLTGNSLLTSFYVVPELVGSAWSELNSRGRLLFVASHPERFADSVVTEIVGYSDEHGDSPFWDAIGRNFFDLNYAEAERLCGLKSRTFLCLLYTSDAADDSLRV
;
A
#
# COMPACT_ATOMS: atom_id res chain seq x y z
N MET A 1 6.34 -18.21 -22.12
CA MET A 1 7.47 -17.77 -21.23
C MET A 1 7.00 -16.56 -20.46
N LEU A 2 7.33 -16.44 -19.14
CA LEU A 2 6.92 -15.26 -18.37
C LEU A 2 8.01 -14.18 -18.38
N VAL A 3 7.60 -12.93 -18.61
CA VAL A 3 8.49 -11.77 -18.67
C VAL A 3 7.92 -10.65 -17.79
N MET A 4 8.76 -10.09 -16.92
CA MET A 4 8.44 -8.86 -16.20
C MET A 4 8.87 -7.65 -17.04
N ARG A 5 7.97 -6.74 -17.31
CA ARG A 5 8.20 -5.51 -18.08
C ARG A 5 7.44 -4.32 -17.51
N PRO A 6 7.82 -3.08 -17.86
CA PRO A 6 6.98 -1.91 -17.58
C PRO A 6 5.56 -2.08 -18.13
N ALA A 7 4.56 -1.63 -17.36
CA ALA A 7 3.19 -1.53 -17.82
C ALA A 7 3.05 -0.43 -18.88
N GLN A 8 2.18 -0.65 -19.85
CA GLN A 8 1.86 0.29 -20.94
C GLN A 8 0.36 0.56 -20.97
N MET A 9 -0.06 1.69 -21.53
CA MET A 9 -1.48 2.03 -21.63
C MET A 9 -2.31 0.96 -22.37
N ALA A 10 -1.69 0.22 -23.28
CA ALA A 10 -2.32 -0.92 -23.95
C ALA A 10 -2.70 -2.07 -22.99
N ASP A 11 -2.08 -2.14 -21.82
CA ASP A 11 -2.32 -3.19 -20.82
C ASP A 11 -3.54 -2.89 -19.93
N LEU A 12 -4.15 -1.71 -20.03
CA LEU A 12 -5.18 -1.21 -19.10
C LEU A 12 -6.29 -2.24 -18.83
N GLY A 13 -6.82 -2.88 -19.86
CA GLY A 13 -7.89 -3.86 -19.70
C GLY A 13 -7.47 -5.13 -18.94
N GLU A 14 -6.24 -5.61 -19.18
CA GLU A 14 -5.72 -6.78 -18.46
C GLU A 14 -5.31 -6.40 -17.02
N VAL A 15 -4.79 -5.18 -16.81
CA VAL A 15 -4.48 -4.65 -15.47
C VAL A 15 -5.77 -4.50 -14.66
N GLN A 16 -6.87 -4.02 -15.26
CA GLN A 16 -8.17 -3.94 -14.61
C GLN A 16 -8.67 -5.33 -14.20
N ARG A 17 -8.52 -6.34 -15.06
CA ARG A 17 -8.85 -7.72 -14.71
C ARG A 17 -8.05 -8.22 -13.51
N LEU A 18 -6.73 -7.96 -13.46
CA LEU A 18 -5.91 -8.31 -12.31
C LEU A 18 -6.34 -7.56 -11.04
N ALA A 19 -6.75 -6.30 -11.17
CA ALA A 19 -7.25 -5.50 -10.05
C ALA A 19 -8.56 -6.07 -9.49
N ALA A 20 -9.50 -6.44 -10.36
CA ALA A 20 -10.77 -7.06 -9.96
C ALA A 20 -10.58 -8.42 -9.27
N ASP A 21 -9.56 -9.19 -9.69
CA ASP A 21 -9.21 -10.50 -9.11
C ASP A 21 -8.35 -10.37 -7.83
N SER A 22 -7.85 -9.18 -7.51
CA SER A 22 -6.95 -8.98 -6.37
C SER A 22 -7.71 -9.05 -5.03
N PRO A 23 -7.07 -9.57 -3.96
CA PRO A 23 -7.73 -9.69 -2.66
C PRO A 23 -7.98 -8.31 -2.02
N ILE A 24 -8.96 -8.26 -1.12
CA ILE A 24 -9.24 -7.10 -0.26
C ILE A 24 -7.96 -6.68 0.45
N GLY A 25 -7.70 -5.37 0.52
CA GLY A 25 -6.51 -4.81 1.16
C GLY A 25 -5.37 -4.41 0.20
N VAL A 26 -5.44 -4.82 -1.08
CA VAL A 26 -4.48 -4.34 -2.09
C VAL A 26 -4.96 -2.96 -2.63
N THR A 27 -5.06 -1.98 -1.74
CA THR A 27 -5.60 -0.63 -2.02
C THR A 27 -4.83 0.14 -3.08
N SER A 28 -3.58 -0.22 -3.34
CA SER A 28 -2.73 0.37 -4.38
C SER A 28 -3.03 -0.15 -5.79
N LEU A 29 -3.95 -1.13 -5.92
CA LEU A 29 -4.43 -1.69 -7.18
C LEU A 29 -5.98 -1.70 -7.18
N PRO A 30 -6.64 -0.53 -7.15
CA PRO A 30 -8.10 -0.46 -7.11
C PRO A 30 -8.70 -0.89 -8.46
N ASP A 31 -9.85 -1.59 -8.43
CA ASP A 31 -10.66 -1.86 -9.63
C ASP A 31 -11.42 -0.59 -10.05
N ASP A 32 -10.66 0.34 -10.63
CA ASP A 32 -11.16 1.61 -11.15
C ASP A 32 -10.33 2.02 -12.37
N VAL A 33 -11.00 2.12 -13.52
CA VAL A 33 -10.35 2.36 -14.83
C VAL A 33 -9.58 3.67 -14.85
N ASP A 34 -10.14 4.74 -14.30
CA ASP A 34 -9.51 6.05 -14.31
C ASP A 34 -8.25 6.06 -13.45
N ARG A 35 -8.32 5.49 -12.25
CA ARG A 35 -7.17 5.34 -11.34
C ARG A 35 -6.06 4.46 -11.93
N LEU A 36 -6.42 3.37 -12.59
CA LEU A 36 -5.45 2.48 -13.24
C LEU A 36 -4.83 3.15 -14.46
N SER A 37 -5.60 3.90 -15.23
CA SER A 37 -5.10 4.70 -16.35
C SER A 37 -4.10 5.75 -15.88
N ASP A 38 -4.44 6.53 -14.86
CA ASP A 38 -3.54 7.53 -14.26
C ASP A 38 -2.24 6.88 -13.75
N LYS A 39 -2.36 5.72 -13.09
CA LYS A 39 -1.22 4.97 -12.58
C LYS A 39 -0.27 4.51 -13.69
N ILE A 40 -0.81 3.99 -14.80
CA ILE A 40 -0.02 3.57 -15.96
C ILE A 40 0.64 4.78 -16.61
N ALA A 41 -0.11 5.87 -16.83
CA ALA A 41 0.41 7.10 -17.44
C ALA A 41 1.54 7.72 -16.58
N ALA A 42 1.37 7.78 -15.27
CA ALA A 42 2.41 8.25 -14.35
C ALA A 42 3.66 7.35 -14.40
N SER A 43 3.47 6.05 -14.54
CA SER A 43 4.57 5.10 -14.67
C SER A 43 5.33 5.27 -16.00
N GLU A 44 4.62 5.39 -17.13
CA GLU A 44 5.26 5.64 -18.44
C GLU A 44 6.07 6.94 -18.41
N ALA A 45 5.51 8.01 -17.83
CA ALA A 45 6.21 9.28 -17.65
C ALA A 45 7.46 9.12 -16.77
N SER A 46 7.37 8.35 -15.67
CA SER A 46 8.49 8.10 -14.74
C SER A 46 9.62 7.31 -15.40
N PHE A 47 9.30 6.31 -16.23
CA PHE A 47 10.31 5.56 -16.99
C PHE A 47 11.02 6.43 -18.03
N ALA A 48 10.33 7.39 -18.64
CA ALA A 48 10.87 8.29 -19.65
C ALA A 48 11.67 9.46 -19.04
N ALA A 49 11.48 9.78 -17.77
CA ALA A 49 12.11 10.91 -17.12
C ALA A 49 13.61 10.67 -16.83
N GLU A 50 14.40 11.75 -16.97
CA GLU A 50 15.74 11.81 -16.38
C GLU A 50 15.59 12.24 -14.91
N VAL A 51 15.99 11.34 -14.00
CA VAL A 51 15.83 11.53 -12.55
C VAL A 51 17.18 11.68 -11.91
N SER A 52 17.38 12.77 -11.17
CA SER A 52 18.62 13.05 -10.42
C SER A 52 18.45 12.80 -8.91
N PHE A 53 17.22 12.78 -8.42
CA PHE A 53 16.84 12.47 -7.05
C PHE A 53 15.40 11.97 -7.04
N ASN A 54 15.06 11.10 -6.09
CA ASN A 54 13.74 10.51 -5.96
C ASN A 54 12.67 11.53 -5.56
N GLY A 55 11.49 11.42 -6.18
CA GLY A 55 10.36 12.33 -5.99
C GLY A 55 9.01 11.62 -6.18
N GLU A 56 8.18 12.14 -7.07
CA GLU A 56 6.83 11.63 -7.36
C GLU A 56 6.82 10.39 -8.26
N GLU A 57 7.98 9.91 -8.71
CA GLU A 57 8.05 8.84 -9.68
C GLU A 57 7.40 7.56 -9.16
N SER A 58 6.69 6.89 -10.05
CA SER A 58 6.04 5.59 -9.80
C SER A 58 6.33 4.64 -10.95
N TYR A 59 6.83 3.46 -10.64
CA TYR A 59 7.24 2.46 -11.62
C TYR A 59 6.32 1.26 -11.51
N PHE A 60 5.46 1.06 -12.50
CA PHE A 60 4.49 -0.03 -12.53
C PHE A 60 4.92 -1.09 -13.54
N PHE A 61 4.99 -2.33 -13.07
CA PHE A 61 5.42 -3.49 -13.84
C PHE A 61 4.28 -4.49 -13.96
N VAL A 62 4.29 -5.21 -15.06
CA VAL A 62 3.41 -6.35 -15.31
C VAL A 62 4.24 -7.60 -15.55
N LEU A 63 3.68 -8.75 -15.18
CA LEU A 63 4.21 -10.07 -15.48
C LEU A 63 3.36 -10.67 -16.60
N GLU A 64 3.94 -10.74 -17.79
CA GLU A 64 3.27 -11.21 -19.01
C GLU A 64 3.66 -12.65 -19.34
N ASP A 65 2.68 -13.48 -19.65
CA ASP A 65 2.92 -14.73 -20.35
C ASP A 65 2.96 -14.45 -21.87
N THR A 66 4.16 -14.48 -22.43
CA THR A 66 4.38 -14.18 -23.87
C THR A 66 3.77 -15.20 -24.82
N ASP A 67 3.43 -16.41 -24.34
CA ASP A 67 2.83 -17.45 -25.19
C ASP A 67 1.33 -17.20 -25.37
N SER A 68 0.66 -16.67 -24.35
CA SER A 68 -0.76 -16.33 -24.39
C SER A 68 -1.07 -14.84 -24.55
N GLY A 69 -0.09 -13.97 -24.33
CA GLY A 69 -0.26 -12.51 -24.27
C GLY A 69 -1.04 -12.02 -23.05
N LYS A 70 -1.31 -12.87 -22.06
CA LYS A 70 -2.07 -12.52 -20.86
C LYS A 70 -1.16 -12.01 -19.76
N LEU A 71 -1.65 -11.06 -18.98
CA LEU A 71 -1.00 -10.65 -17.76
C LEU A 71 -1.36 -11.60 -16.62
N VAL A 72 -0.36 -12.09 -15.91
CA VAL A 72 -0.50 -13.05 -14.80
C VAL A 72 -0.06 -12.49 -13.45
N GLY A 73 0.36 -11.22 -13.44
CA GLY A 73 0.71 -10.52 -12.22
C GLY A 73 1.13 -9.08 -12.49
N CYS A 74 1.24 -8.30 -11.43
CA CYS A 74 1.74 -6.94 -11.47
C CYS A 74 2.44 -6.57 -10.17
N SER A 75 3.19 -5.48 -10.20
CA SER A 75 3.86 -4.92 -9.02
C SER A 75 4.32 -3.50 -9.29
N ALA A 76 4.46 -2.67 -8.26
CA ALA A 76 4.90 -1.30 -8.42
C ALA A 76 5.93 -0.88 -7.37
N ILE A 77 6.62 0.23 -7.66
CA ILE A 77 7.48 0.96 -6.74
C ILE A 77 7.06 2.42 -6.80
N VAL A 78 6.88 3.05 -5.65
CA VAL A 78 6.79 4.50 -5.51
C VAL A 78 8.17 4.99 -5.05
N ALA A 79 8.73 5.97 -5.74
CA ALA A 79 10.10 6.44 -5.48
C ALA A 79 10.26 7.06 -4.09
N SER A 80 9.27 7.86 -3.65
CA SER A 80 9.26 8.49 -2.33
C SER A 80 7.85 8.49 -1.73
N ALA A 81 7.62 7.69 -0.69
CA ALA A 81 6.37 7.68 0.02
C ALA A 81 6.12 9.03 0.72
N GLY A 82 4.93 9.58 0.56
CA GLY A 82 4.58 10.83 1.22
C GLY A 82 5.13 12.10 0.55
N TYR A 83 5.55 12.02 -0.70
CA TYR A 83 6.06 13.18 -1.45
C TYR A 83 4.95 14.19 -1.76
N SER A 84 3.87 13.74 -2.40
CA SER A 84 2.73 14.61 -2.76
C SER A 84 1.62 14.62 -1.71
N GLU A 85 1.37 13.46 -1.09
CA GLU A 85 0.36 13.31 -0.03
C GLU A 85 0.99 12.70 1.22
N PRO A 86 0.58 13.09 2.43
CA PRO A 86 1.14 12.55 3.67
C PRO A 86 1.06 11.02 3.71
N PHE A 87 2.16 10.36 4.05
CA PHE A 87 2.21 8.93 4.29
C PHE A 87 2.09 8.66 5.79
N TYR A 88 0.91 8.18 6.18
CA TYR A 88 0.61 7.91 7.59
C TYR A 88 0.99 6.48 7.96
N SER A 89 1.61 6.33 9.11
CA SER A 89 1.90 5.05 9.74
C SER A 89 1.61 5.11 11.23
N PHE A 90 1.56 3.96 11.89
CA PHE A 90 1.32 3.87 13.33
C PHE A 90 2.46 3.12 13.99
N ARG A 91 3.02 3.73 15.01
CA ARG A 91 4.03 3.12 15.87
C ARG A 91 3.33 2.38 17.00
N ASN A 92 3.63 1.08 17.16
CA ASN A 92 3.16 0.31 18.29
C ASN A 92 4.11 0.55 19.48
N GLU A 93 3.66 1.33 20.46
CA GLU A 93 4.43 1.76 21.60
C GLU A 93 3.85 1.20 22.91
N THR A 94 4.72 1.00 23.89
CA THR A 94 4.29 0.61 25.24
C THR A 94 4.57 1.76 26.19
N PHE A 95 3.51 2.34 26.75
CA PHE A 95 3.62 3.30 27.82
C PHE A 95 3.55 2.61 29.17
N VAL A 96 4.47 2.98 30.08
CA VAL A 96 4.50 2.48 31.45
C VAL A 96 4.11 3.60 32.38
N HIS A 97 2.96 3.47 33.03
CA HIS A 97 2.51 4.35 34.10
C HIS A 97 2.85 3.71 35.45
N ALA A 98 3.86 4.25 36.12
CA ALA A 98 4.29 3.74 37.41
C ALA A 98 4.32 4.85 38.47
N SER A 99 3.74 4.57 39.66
CA SER A 99 3.86 5.39 40.86
C SER A 99 4.17 4.49 42.04
N ARG A 100 5.30 4.73 42.73
CA ARG A 100 5.67 4.02 43.95
C ARG A 100 4.74 4.36 45.11
N GLU A 101 4.28 5.61 45.18
CA GLU A 101 3.39 6.11 46.23
C GLU A 101 2.01 5.47 46.16
N LEU A 102 1.45 5.38 44.92
CA LEU A 102 0.16 4.80 44.67
C LEU A 102 0.20 3.27 44.46
N LYS A 103 1.39 2.67 44.46
CA LYS A 103 1.61 1.25 44.14
C LYS A 103 0.98 0.80 42.81
N ILE A 104 1.01 1.69 41.82
CA ILE A 104 0.48 1.43 40.49
C ILE A 104 1.63 1.14 39.54
N HIS A 105 1.47 0.09 38.71
CA HIS A 105 2.35 -0.22 37.62
C HIS A 105 1.51 -0.80 36.47
N ASN A 106 1.14 0.06 35.53
CA ASN A 106 0.34 -0.33 34.36
C ASN A 106 1.17 -0.17 33.08
N LYS A 107 1.05 -1.17 32.19
CA LYS A 107 1.57 -1.10 30.82
C LYS A 107 0.39 -0.96 29.88
N ILE A 108 0.44 0.06 29.02
CA ILE A 108 -0.58 0.34 28.02
C ILE A 108 0.08 0.23 26.65
N HIS A 109 -0.51 -0.56 25.75
CA HIS A 109 -0.12 -0.59 24.34
C HIS A 109 -0.92 0.45 23.59
N VAL A 110 -0.21 1.28 22.82
CA VAL A 110 -0.79 2.40 22.09
C VAL A 110 -0.31 2.38 20.65
N LEU A 111 -1.20 2.65 19.71
CA LEU A 111 -0.85 2.94 18.33
C LEU A 111 -0.77 4.46 18.17
N SER A 112 0.45 4.99 18.11
CA SER A 112 0.69 6.42 17.91
C SER A 112 0.89 6.70 16.43
N GLN A 113 0.06 7.59 15.88
CA GLN A 113 0.22 8.03 14.49
C GLN A 113 1.57 8.73 14.31
N CYS A 114 2.26 8.41 13.24
CA CYS A 114 3.57 8.99 12.91
C CYS A 114 3.80 9.05 11.39
N HIS A 115 4.89 9.70 11.00
CA HIS A 115 5.34 9.84 9.61
C HIS A 115 6.72 9.23 9.38
N ASP A 116 7.11 8.25 10.19
CA ASP A 116 8.47 7.68 10.20
C ASP A 116 8.86 7.03 8.86
N LEU A 117 7.88 6.60 8.09
CA LEU A 117 8.11 5.94 6.79
C LEU A 117 8.05 6.91 5.61
N THR A 118 7.77 8.19 5.84
CA THR A 118 7.80 9.24 4.80
C THR A 118 9.21 9.36 4.22
N GLY A 119 9.29 9.52 2.91
CA GLY A 119 10.57 9.66 2.19
C GLY A 119 11.25 8.34 1.84
N ASN A 120 10.77 7.20 2.33
CA ASN A 120 11.30 5.89 1.88
C ASN A 120 10.68 5.50 0.54
N SER A 121 11.40 4.70 -0.25
CA SER A 121 10.81 4.06 -1.43
C SER A 121 9.83 2.96 -1.00
N LEU A 122 8.66 2.85 -1.67
CA LEU A 122 7.60 1.97 -1.24
C LEU A 122 7.28 0.92 -2.32
N LEU A 123 7.35 -0.36 -1.95
CA LEU A 123 6.89 -1.47 -2.81
C LEU A 123 5.38 -1.65 -2.65
N THR A 124 4.65 -1.56 -3.77
CA THR A 124 3.17 -1.59 -3.77
C THR A 124 2.62 -2.50 -4.86
N SER A 125 1.30 -2.61 -4.94
CA SER A 125 0.53 -3.22 -6.04
C SER A 125 1.01 -4.62 -6.41
N PHE A 126 1.51 -5.38 -5.44
CA PHE A 126 1.95 -6.74 -5.70
C PHE A 126 0.77 -7.68 -5.78
N TYR A 127 0.61 -8.27 -6.96
CA TYR A 127 -0.38 -9.31 -7.21
C TYR A 127 0.16 -10.32 -8.23
N VAL A 128 -0.16 -11.58 -8.04
CA VAL A 128 0.00 -12.66 -9.02
C VAL A 128 -1.25 -13.53 -8.98
N VAL A 129 -1.63 -14.09 -10.13
CA VAL A 129 -2.76 -15.03 -10.18
C VAL A 129 -2.53 -16.21 -9.24
N PRO A 130 -3.59 -16.80 -8.65
CA PRO A 130 -3.47 -17.81 -7.59
C PRO A 130 -2.57 -19.00 -7.95
N GLU A 131 -2.56 -19.41 -9.22
CA GLU A 131 -1.77 -20.54 -9.73
C GLU A 131 -0.26 -20.29 -9.63
N LEU A 132 0.17 -19.04 -9.55
CA LEU A 132 1.58 -18.65 -9.49
C LEU A 132 2.05 -18.28 -8.07
N VAL A 133 1.17 -18.29 -7.09
CA VAL A 133 1.53 -17.99 -5.70
C VAL A 133 2.56 -19.01 -5.19
N GLY A 134 3.65 -18.51 -4.60
CA GLY A 134 4.75 -19.35 -4.11
C GLY A 134 5.64 -19.97 -5.19
N SER A 135 5.43 -19.64 -6.47
CA SER A 135 6.28 -20.10 -7.56
C SER A 135 7.50 -19.20 -7.77
N ALA A 136 8.47 -19.67 -8.57
CA ALA A 136 9.60 -18.85 -9.01
C ALA A 136 9.16 -17.58 -9.77
N TRP A 137 7.96 -17.56 -10.34
CA TRP A 137 7.40 -16.42 -11.06
C TRP A 137 6.89 -15.33 -10.12
N SER A 138 6.29 -15.70 -8.99
CA SER A 138 5.97 -14.74 -7.94
C SER A 138 7.23 -14.13 -7.34
N GLU A 139 8.31 -14.93 -7.20
CA GLU A 139 9.61 -14.41 -6.80
C GLU A 139 10.21 -13.47 -7.85
N LEU A 140 10.09 -13.77 -9.14
CA LEU A 140 10.52 -12.89 -10.22
C LEU A 140 9.80 -11.53 -10.13
N ASN A 141 8.46 -11.53 -9.99
CA ASN A 141 7.68 -10.31 -9.86
C ASN A 141 8.08 -9.48 -8.63
N SER A 142 8.42 -10.14 -7.52
CA SER A 142 8.88 -9.47 -6.31
C SER A 142 10.32 -8.96 -6.43
N ARG A 143 11.27 -9.83 -6.81
CA ARG A 143 12.70 -9.53 -6.84
C ARG A 143 13.11 -8.67 -8.03
N GLY A 144 12.38 -8.73 -9.15
CA GLY A 144 12.60 -7.86 -10.32
C GLY A 144 12.50 -6.37 -9.96
N ARG A 145 11.63 -5.99 -9.04
CA ARG A 145 11.57 -4.63 -8.52
C ARG A 145 12.85 -4.23 -7.78
N LEU A 146 13.36 -5.13 -6.93
CA LEU A 146 14.61 -4.86 -6.19
C LEU A 146 15.82 -4.79 -7.13
N LEU A 147 15.83 -5.59 -8.20
CA LEU A 147 16.85 -5.49 -9.23
C LEU A 147 16.77 -4.13 -9.96
N PHE A 148 15.57 -3.63 -10.26
CA PHE A 148 15.38 -2.32 -10.86
C PHE A 148 15.87 -1.20 -9.93
N VAL A 149 15.55 -1.27 -8.62
CA VAL A 149 16.07 -0.34 -7.61
C VAL A 149 17.61 -0.36 -7.58
N ALA A 150 18.20 -1.55 -7.54
CA ALA A 150 19.66 -1.70 -7.51
C ALA A 150 20.36 -1.20 -8.80
N SER A 151 19.67 -1.25 -9.94
CA SER A 151 20.18 -0.78 -11.23
C SER A 151 20.04 0.73 -11.43
N HIS A 152 19.19 1.39 -10.65
CA HIS A 152 18.87 2.81 -10.77
C HIS A 152 18.81 3.48 -9.38
N PRO A 153 19.89 3.43 -8.59
CA PRO A 153 19.87 3.91 -7.21
C PRO A 153 19.51 5.39 -7.10
N GLU A 154 19.81 6.21 -8.11
CA GLU A 154 19.48 7.65 -8.16
C GLU A 154 17.97 7.93 -8.15
N ARG A 155 17.16 6.95 -8.49
CA ARG A 155 15.69 7.06 -8.56
C ARG A 155 15.00 6.74 -7.25
N PHE A 156 15.71 6.25 -6.24
CA PHE A 156 15.12 5.68 -5.04
C PHE A 156 15.79 6.19 -3.78
N ALA A 157 15.07 6.08 -2.65
CA ALA A 157 15.62 6.38 -1.34
C ALA A 157 16.58 5.26 -0.86
N ASP A 158 17.43 5.57 0.12
CA ASP A 158 18.35 4.62 0.74
C ASP A 158 17.64 3.45 1.43
N SER A 159 16.37 3.63 1.77
CA SER A 159 15.53 2.62 2.41
C SER A 159 14.30 2.31 1.58
N VAL A 160 13.99 1.02 1.51
CA VAL A 160 12.79 0.50 0.83
C VAL A 160 11.87 -0.14 1.85
N VAL A 161 10.61 0.22 1.84
CA VAL A 161 9.57 -0.32 2.71
C VAL A 161 8.49 -1.02 1.90
N THR A 162 7.75 -1.92 2.54
CA THR A 162 6.57 -2.56 1.97
C THR A 162 5.48 -2.67 3.02
N GLU A 163 4.25 -2.43 2.61
CA GLU A 163 3.07 -2.70 3.42
C GLU A 163 2.64 -4.16 3.19
N ILE A 164 2.43 -4.89 4.28
CA ILE A 164 1.86 -6.22 4.22
C ILE A 164 0.40 -6.10 4.64
N VAL A 165 -0.50 -6.62 3.81
CA VAL A 165 -1.94 -6.60 4.09
C VAL A 165 -2.22 -7.27 5.43
N GLY A 166 -3.02 -6.61 6.28
CA GLY A 166 -3.46 -7.15 7.55
C GLY A 166 -4.39 -8.36 7.36
N TYR A 167 -4.59 -9.12 8.42
CA TYR A 167 -5.46 -10.28 8.36
C TYR A 167 -6.93 -9.88 8.14
N SER A 168 -7.55 -10.53 7.16
CA SER A 168 -8.99 -10.61 7.00
C SER A 168 -9.36 -12.06 6.62
N ASP A 169 -10.56 -12.48 6.94
CA ASP A 169 -11.04 -13.81 6.58
C ASP A 169 -11.58 -13.86 5.14
N GLU A 170 -12.10 -15.02 4.72
CA GLU A 170 -12.66 -15.23 3.38
C GLU A 170 -13.93 -14.42 3.09
N HIS A 171 -14.60 -13.89 4.13
CA HIS A 171 -15.76 -13.01 4.03
C HIS A 171 -15.36 -11.53 4.03
N GLY A 172 -14.07 -11.23 4.22
CA GLY A 172 -13.54 -9.87 4.33
C GLY A 172 -13.72 -9.25 5.71
N ASP A 173 -14.01 -10.04 6.74
CA ASP A 173 -14.06 -9.55 8.11
C ASP A 173 -12.65 -9.45 8.70
N SER A 174 -12.34 -8.32 9.31
CA SER A 174 -11.05 -8.02 9.94
C SER A 174 -11.21 -7.78 11.43
N PRO A 175 -10.58 -8.60 12.31
CA PRO A 175 -10.64 -8.39 13.74
C PRO A 175 -10.12 -7.02 14.19
N PHE A 176 -9.12 -6.48 13.48
CA PHE A 176 -8.61 -5.13 13.74
C PHE A 176 -9.66 -4.07 13.41
N TRP A 177 -10.32 -4.19 12.26
CA TRP A 177 -11.38 -3.27 11.85
C TRP A 177 -12.57 -3.32 12.81
N ASP A 178 -12.97 -4.51 13.23
CA ASP A 178 -14.08 -4.69 14.18
C ASP A 178 -13.77 -4.09 15.56
N ALA A 179 -12.52 -4.20 16.00
CA ALA A 179 -12.09 -3.67 17.29
C ALA A 179 -11.92 -2.13 17.29
N ILE A 180 -11.53 -1.54 16.18
CA ILE A 180 -11.18 -0.12 16.10
C ILE A 180 -12.05 0.61 15.05
N GLY A 181 -11.99 0.21 13.78
CA GLY A 181 -12.60 0.95 12.69
C GLY A 181 -14.11 1.14 12.82
N ARG A 182 -14.84 0.11 13.23
CA ARG A 182 -16.30 0.18 13.43
C ARG A 182 -16.75 1.16 14.52
N ASN A 183 -15.87 1.56 15.43
CA ASN A 183 -16.18 2.56 16.43
C ASN A 183 -16.23 3.99 15.86
N PHE A 184 -15.63 4.20 14.69
CA PHE A 184 -15.53 5.50 14.03
C PHE A 184 -16.28 5.56 12.71
N PHE A 185 -16.48 4.41 12.04
CA PHE A 185 -17.08 4.34 10.72
C PHE A 185 -18.18 3.28 10.69
N ASP A 186 -19.34 3.67 10.19
CA ASP A 186 -20.45 2.73 9.93
C ASP A 186 -20.25 2.05 8.56
N LEU A 187 -19.09 1.41 8.39
CA LEU A 187 -18.67 0.71 7.18
C LEU A 187 -18.09 -0.65 7.56
N ASN A 188 -18.26 -1.65 6.70
CA ASN A 188 -17.49 -2.88 6.82
C ASN A 188 -16.06 -2.70 6.29
N TYR A 189 -15.16 -3.65 6.61
CA TYR A 189 -13.75 -3.56 6.23
C TYR A 189 -13.55 -3.48 4.72
N ALA A 190 -14.26 -4.30 3.93
CA ALA A 190 -14.12 -4.32 2.48
C ALA A 190 -14.55 -2.98 1.83
N GLU A 191 -15.60 -2.35 2.34
CA GLU A 191 -16.05 -1.03 1.88
C GLU A 191 -15.03 0.06 2.24
N ALA A 192 -14.48 0.01 3.45
CA ALA A 192 -13.45 0.94 3.89
C ALA A 192 -12.18 0.83 3.04
N GLU A 193 -11.70 -0.38 2.78
CA GLU A 193 -10.54 -0.64 1.93
C GLU A 193 -10.79 -0.17 0.49
N ARG A 194 -11.98 -0.43 -0.07
CA ARG A 194 -12.33 0.09 -1.41
C ARG A 194 -12.29 1.61 -1.46
N LEU A 195 -12.83 2.28 -0.44
CA LEU A 195 -12.77 3.75 -0.36
C LEU A 195 -11.35 4.28 -0.20
N CYS A 196 -10.49 3.58 0.54
CA CYS A 196 -9.06 3.92 0.66
C CYS A 196 -8.32 3.82 -0.68
N GLY A 197 -8.68 2.85 -1.53
CA GLY A 197 -8.11 2.73 -2.88
C GLY A 197 -8.59 3.82 -3.84
N LEU A 198 -9.80 4.36 -3.63
CA LEU A 198 -10.43 5.35 -4.51
C LEU A 198 -10.21 6.81 -4.07
N LYS A 199 -9.96 7.05 -2.79
CA LYS A 199 -9.83 8.39 -2.22
C LYS A 199 -8.47 8.59 -1.57
N SER A 200 -8.10 9.86 -1.32
CA SER A 200 -6.93 10.17 -0.51
C SER A 200 -7.06 9.57 0.90
N ARG A 201 -6.00 8.91 1.38
CA ARG A 201 -5.92 8.36 2.74
C ARG A 201 -6.03 9.43 3.83
N THR A 202 -5.79 10.69 3.49
CA THR A 202 -5.92 11.85 4.38
C THR A 202 -7.32 11.94 5.00
N PHE A 203 -8.35 11.58 4.24
CA PHE A 203 -9.73 11.57 4.73
C PHE A 203 -9.93 10.65 5.95
N LEU A 204 -9.40 9.43 5.92
CA LEU A 204 -9.50 8.49 7.03
C LEU A 204 -8.69 8.94 8.24
N CYS A 205 -7.49 9.47 8.01
CA CYS A 205 -6.60 9.91 9.09
C CYS A 205 -7.12 11.16 9.80
N LEU A 206 -7.74 12.09 9.09
CA LEU A 206 -8.35 13.29 9.70
C LEU A 206 -9.55 12.95 10.58
N LEU A 207 -10.36 11.96 10.20
CA LEU A 207 -11.48 11.50 11.03
C LEU A 207 -11.00 10.89 12.36
N TYR A 208 -9.90 10.11 12.35
CA TYR A 208 -9.30 9.59 13.57
C TYR A 208 -8.76 10.66 14.52
N THR A 209 -8.36 11.82 14.00
CA THR A 209 -7.77 12.90 14.81
C THR A 209 -8.79 13.90 15.32
N SER A 210 -9.90 14.11 14.63
CA SER A 210 -10.89 15.12 15.00
C SER A 210 -11.91 14.65 16.02
N ASP A 211 -12.44 13.43 15.91
CA ASP A 211 -13.48 12.93 16.82
C ASP A 211 -12.93 12.39 18.16
N ALA A 212 -11.76 11.74 18.13
CA ALA A 212 -11.15 11.23 19.36
C ALA A 212 -10.68 12.36 20.32
N ALA A 213 -10.43 13.55 19.80
CA ALA A 213 -10.04 14.71 20.61
C ALA A 213 -11.27 15.37 21.29
N ASP A 214 -12.44 15.34 20.66
CA ASP A 214 -13.66 15.93 21.21
C ASP A 214 -14.29 15.09 22.31
N ASP A 215 -14.23 13.76 22.25
CA ASP A 215 -14.76 12.86 23.28
C ASP A 215 -13.90 12.82 24.56
N SER A 216 -12.60 13.10 24.46
CA SER A 216 -11.72 13.17 25.64
C SER A 216 -11.94 14.41 26.54
N LEU A 217 -12.66 15.41 26.05
CA LEU A 217 -13.00 16.65 26.76
C LEU A 217 -14.39 16.62 27.40
N ARG A 218 -15.14 15.52 27.30
CA ARG A 218 -16.47 15.32 27.91
C ARG A 218 -16.41 14.37 29.12
N VAL A 219 -15.49 14.59 30.03
CA VAL A 219 -15.50 13.98 31.38
C VAL A 219 -15.74 15.09 32.41
#